data_089e5156eba7b225b181835759d4db74
#
_entry.id   089e5156eba7b225b181835759d4db74
#
_cell.length_a   1.000
_cell.length_b   1.000
_cell.length_c   1.000
_cell.angle_alpha   90.00
_cell.angle_beta   90.00
_cell.angle_gamma   90.00
#
_symmetry.space_group_name_H-M   'P 1'
#
loop_
_entity.id
_entity.type
_entity.pdbx_description
1 polymer ?
#
loop_
_entity_poly.entity_id
_entity_poly.type
_entity_poly.pdbx_seq_one_letter_code
_entity_poly.pdbx_strand_id
1 'polypeptide(L)'
;MDQRYHDLALATDRCGSDLWAFRPFFITGCRVGSPPDGFSPNGQDWSFPPPNTVHHRADGYRLFAESIRKTMRHGGALRIDHVMRLFRLYWIPEEHSAKDGAYVRDRAEDLVRVLALESVRNQSVIVGEDLGTVEDEVRETLAHFGILSYKLLYFERDGPKFRPPAKYPVSALTSTSTHDLATMAGYWIGEDIEARFRARTIDDGVRLAQQKERAQDKQRLLDALFAAELMPPGYEHDATRIPELTGELHYAISGFLASTPSTMWLINQEDPTKELHQQNLPGTTAEYPNWGRKMRWTIAELASVKESRDCAAMMRLWIEKTGRGCSAVTAAAL
;
A
#
# COMPACT_ATOMS: atom_id res chain seq x y z
N MET A 1 1.56 -14.95 -19.83
CA MET A 1 1.69 -14.87 -18.36
C MET A 1 0.38 -14.35 -17.77
N ASP A 2 -0.08 -14.93 -16.70
CA ASP A 2 -1.19 -14.37 -15.92
C ASP A 2 -0.72 -13.02 -15.34
N GLN A 3 -1.51 -11.96 -15.52
CA GLN A 3 -1.12 -10.60 -15.11
C GLN A 3 -1.76 -10.19 -13.78
N ARG A 4 -2.31 -11.12 -13.01
CA ARG A 4 -2.88 -10.81 -11.70
C ARG A 4 -1.80 -10.43 -10.69
N TYR A 5 -2.08 -9.40 -9.91
CA TYR A 5 -1.30 -8.96 -8.78
C TYR A 5 -2.00 -9.40 -7.50
N HIS A 6 -1.39 -10.34 -6.80
CA HIS A 6 -1.93 -10.89 -5.56
C HIS A 6 -1.39 -10.14 -4.35
N ASP A 7 -2.10 -10.28 -3.24
CA ASP A 7 -1.69 -9.76 -1.94
C ASP A 7 -1.59 -10.91 -0.93
N LEU A 8 -0.46 -11.01 -0.25
CA LEU A 8 -0.26 -11.94 0.86
C LEU A 8 -0.38 -11.16 2.15
N ALA A 9 -1.48 -11.37 2.85
CA ALA A 9 -1.72 -10.77 4.15
C ALA A 9 -0.59 -11.11 5.15
N LEU A 10 -0.36 -10.19 6.08
CA LEU A 10 0.70 -10.31 7.09
C LEU A 10 0.61 -11.62 7.88
N ALA A 11 -0.59 -12.05 8.25
CA ALA A 11 -0.78 -13.19 9.12
C ALA A 11 -2.16 -13.84 8.96
N THR A 12 -2.50 -14.73 9.88
CA THR A 12 -3.75 -15.46 9.91
C THR A 12 -4.57 -15.13 11.15
N ASP A 13 -5.89 -15.17 11.03
CA ASP A 13 -6.81 -14.99 12.15
C ASP A 13 -6.59 -16.07 13.22
N ARG A 14 -6.66 -15.69 14.51
CA ARG A 14 -6.48 -16.59 15.65
C ARG A 14 -7.52 -17.71 15.76
N CYS A 15 -8.67 -17.55 15.09
CA CYS A 15 -9.73 -18.54 14.97
C CYS A 15 -9.81 -19.11 13.55
N GLY A 16 -8.85 -18.77 12.68
CA GLY A 16 -8.84 -19.16 11.28
C GLY A 16 -8.35 -20.58 11.03
N SER A 17 -8.54 -21.02 9.80
CA SER A 17 -8.17 -22.37 9.32
C SER A 17 -6.68 -22.66 9.45
N ASP A 18 -5.83 -21.65 9.21
CA ASP A 18 -4.38 -21.84 9.23
C ASP A 18 -3.89 -22.10 10.65
N LEU A 19 -4.38 -21.35 11.63
CA LEU A 19 -4.03 -21.59 13.02
C LEU A 19 -4.59 -22.95 13.51
N TRP A 20 -5.77 -23.34 13.05
CA TRP A 20 -6.33 -24.66 13.36
C TRP A 20 -5.49 -25.80 12.78
N ALA A 21 -5.07 -25.67 11.51
CA ALA A 21 -4.33 -26.73 10.80
C ALA A 21 -2.84 -26.76 11.16
N PHE A 22 -2.23 -25.61 11.44
CA PHE A 22 -0.78 -25.41 11.57
C PHE A 22 -0.38 -24.76 12.90
N ARG A 23 -1.14 -25.06 13.98
CA ARG A 23 -0.95 -24.46 15.31
C ARG A 23 0.50 -24.40 15.80
N PRO A 24 1.36 -25.43 15.63
CA PRO A 24 2.75 -25.39 16.06
C PRO A 24 3.60 -24.29 15.40
N PHE A 25 3.16 -23.76 14.25
CA PHE A 25 3.84 -22.71 13.50
C PHE A 25 3.54 -21.29 14.02
N PHE A 26 2.70 -21.16 15.06
CA PHE A 26 2.30 -19.88 15.64
C PHE A 26 2.52 -19.86 17.14
N ILE A 27 2.80 -18.67 17.67
CA ILE A 27 2.93 -18.44 19.13
C ILE A 27 1.58 -17.98 19.66
N THR A 28 1.03 -18.73 20.64
CA THR A 28 -0.27 -18.42 21.27
C THR A 28 -0.02 -17.69 22.56
N GLY A 29 0.19 -16.67 22.90
CA GLY A 29 0.47 -15.93 24.13
C GLY A 29 0.89 -14.51 23.82
N CYS A 30 0.96 -14.23 22.51
CA CYS A 30 1.27 -12.90 21.99
C CYS A 30 0.41 -12.59 20.79
N ARG A 31 0.27 -11.31 20.49
CA ARG A 31 -0.37 -10.78 19.29
C ARG A 31 0.62 -9.90 18.53
N VAL A 32 0.43 -9.77 17.23
CA VAL A 32 1.20 -8.85 16.40
C VAL A 32 0.48 -7.50 16.34
N GLY A 33 1.25 -6.43 16.27
CA GLY A 33 0.75 -5.08 16.14
C GLY A 33 1.85 -4.08 15.78
N SER A 34 1.65 -2.83 16.13
CA SER A 34 2.65 -1.76 16.00
C SER A 34 2.74 -0.91 17.27
N PRO A 35 3.92 -0.34 17.57
CA PRO A 35 4.07 0.58 18.71
C PRO A 35 3.27 1.86 18.49
N PRO A 36 3.08 2.66 19.55
CA PRO A 36 2.57 4.03 19.43
C PRO A 36 3.40 4.86 18.47
N ASP A 37 2.72 5.62 17.60
CA ASP A 37 3.31 6.55 16.64
C ASP A 37 2.44 7.81 16.47
N GLY A 38 2.84 8.70 15.56
CA GLY A 38 2.11 9.94 15.26
C GLY A 38 0.73 9.73 14.65
N PHE A 39 0.46 8.57 14.04
CA PHE A 39 -0.84 8.21 13.44
C PHE A 39 -1.72 7.44 14.42
N SER A 40 -1.11 6.62 15.27
CA SER A 40 -1.76 5.78 16.28
C SER A 40 -1.11 5.98 17.64
N PRO A 41 -1.52 7.00 18.41
CA PRO A 41 -0.91 7.35 19.72
C PRO A 41 -0.98 6.22 20.77
N ASN A 42 -1.86 5.26 20.59
CA ASN A 42 -1.98 4.08 21.46
C ASN A 42 -1.31 2.83 20.88
N GLY A 43 -0.68 2.92 19.70
CA GLY A 43 -0.24 1.78 18.93
C GLY A 43 -1.42 1.05 18.28
N GLN A 44 -1.13 -0.05 17.61
CA GLN A 44 -2.15 -0.90 16.98
C GLN A 44 -1.99 -2.34 17.45
N ASP A 45 -3.09 -3.00 17.72
CA ASP A 45 -3.19 -4.43 17.97
C ASP A 45 -3.92 -5.07 16.78
N TRP A 46 -3.20 -5.88 16.00
CA TRP A 46 -3.76 -6.55 14.83
C TRP A 46 -4.37 -7.91 15.15
N SER A 47 -4.27 -8.34 16.42
CA SER A 47 -4.98 -9.48 17.02
C SER A 47 -4.61 -10.87 16.49
N PHE A 48 -3.62 -11.02 15.62
CA PHE A 48 -3.19 -12.33 15.15
C PHE A 48 -1.88 -12.81 15.81
N PRO A 49 -1.71 -14.14 15.94
CA PRO A 49 -0.56 -14.72 16.58
C PRO A 49 0.69 -14.55 15.73
N PRO A 50 1.85 -14.23 16.32
CA PRO A 50 3.09 -14.17 15.57
C PRO A 50 3.59 -15.58 15.17
N PRO A 51 4.46 -15.68 14.13
CA PRO A 51 5.02 -16.93 13.69
C PRO A 51 5.97 -17.52 14.74
N ASN A 52 5.98 -18.85 14.87
CA ASN A 52 6.95 -19.59 15.63
C ASN A 52 8.20 -19.83 14.77
N THR A 53 9.18 -18.94 14.85
CA THR A 53 10.38 -18.96 14.01
C THR A 53 11.20 -20.23 14.21
N VAL A 54 11.22 -20.78 15.43
CA VAL A 54 11.94 -22.03 15.74
C VAL A 54 11.32 -23.21 15.00
N HIS A 55 9.99 -23.30 15.01
CA HIS A 55 9.26 -24.37 14.33
C HIS A 55 9.34 -24.23 12.81
N HIS A 56 9.16 -23.01 12.29
CA HIS A 56 9.32 -22.73 10.86
C HIS A 56 10.71 -23.12 10.35
N ARG A 57 11.77 -22.80 11.11
CA ARG A 57 13.14 -23.17 10.76
C ARG A 57 13.36 -24.69 10.79
N ALA A 58 12.86 -25.36 11.82
CA ALA A 58 12.96 -26.83 11.94
C ALA A 58 12.27 -27.57 10.79
N ASP A 59 11.19 -26.98 10.24
CA ASP A 59 10.45 -27.48 9.06
C ASP A 59 11.08 -27.03 7.72
N GLY A 60 12.22 -26.34 7.72
CA GLY A 60 12.85 -25.79 6.53
C GLY A 60 12.01 -24.71 5.86
N TYR A 61 11.21 -23.95 6.61
CA TYR A 61 10.31 -22.90 6.16
C TYR A 61 9.26 -23.38 5.15
N ARG A 62 8.91 -24.69 5.15
CA ARG A 62 8.02 -25.28 4.17
C ARG A 62 6.64 -24.62 4.16
N LEU A 63 6.03 -24.36 5.33
CA LEU A 63 4.73 -23.71 5.40
C LEU A 63 4.77 -22.32 4.76
N PHE A 64 5.80 -21.53 5.02
CA PHE A 64 5.99 -20.20 4.44
C PHE A 64 6.17 -20.29 2.91
N ALA A 65 7.06 -21.16 2.43
CA ALA A 65 7.29 -21.37 1.01
C ALA A 65 6.04 -21.84 0.26
N GLU A 66 5.26 -22.77 0.85
CA GLU A 66 4.00 -23.27 0.27
C GLU A 66 2.93 -22.18 0.20
N SER A 67 2.83 -21.30 1.22
CA SER A 67 1.88 -20.19 1.21
C SER A 67 2.20 -19.23 0.07
N ILE A 68 3.47 -18.85 -0.09
CA ILE A 68 3.94 -18.00 -1.18
C ILE A 68 3.67 -18.65 -2.54
N ARG A 69 4.09 -19.90 -2.71
CA ARG A 69 3.93 -20.66 -3.96
C ARG A 69 2.46 -20.75 -4.39
N LYS A 70 1.56 -21.09 -3.45
CA LYS A 70 0.14 -21.22 -3.74
C LYS A 70 -0.48 -19.87 -4.11
N THR A 71 -0.10 -18.79 -3.45
CA THR A 71 -0.59 -17.45 -3.77
C THR A 71 -0.10 -16.99 -5.13
N MET A 72 1.17 -17.25 -5.47
CA MET A 72 1.76 -16.87 -6.76
C MET A 72 1.29 -17.70 -7.95
N ARG A 73 0.81 -18.92 -7.72
CA ARG A 73 0.54 -19.91 -8.77
C ARG A 73 -0.32 -19.40 -9.93
N HIS A 74 -1.13 -18.39 -9.69
CA HIS A 74 -2.08 -17.82 -10.65
C HIS A 74 -1.90 -16.31 -10.82
N GLY A 75 -0.70 -15.78 -10.56
CA GLY A 75 -0.42 -14.36 -10.66
C GLY A 75 0.95 -14.05 -11.23
N GLY A 76 1.11 -12.87 -11.80
CA GLY A 76 2.39 -12.35 -12.30
C GLY A 76 3.15 -11.50 -11.29
N ALA A 77 2.49 -11.10 -10.19
CA ALA A 77 3.11 -10.34 -9.11
C ALA A 77 2.45 -10.64 -7.76
N LEU A 78 3.21 -10.44 -6.67
CA LEU A 78 2.76 -10.64 -5.29
C LEU A 78 3.20 -9.47 -4.42
N ARG A 79 2.26 -8.82 -3.74
CA ARG A 79 2.53 -7.91 -2.63
C ARG A 79 2.71 -8.73 -1.35
N ILE A 80 3.76 -8.45 -0.63
CA ILE A 80 3.96 -8.94 0.74
C ILE A 80 3.54 -7.81 1.68
N ASP A 81 2.43 -8.00 2.35
CA ASP A 81 1.94 -7.06 3.35
C ASP A 81 2.92 -6.96 4.52
N HIS A 82 3.21 -5.73 4.94
CA HIS A 82 4.16 -5.42 6.00
C HIS A 82 5.46 -6.23 5.85
N VAL A 83 6.24 -5.96 4.80
CA VAL A 83 7.45 -6.74 4.45
C VAL A 83 8.47 -6.81 5.60
N MET A 84 8.39 -5.90 6.57
CA MET A 84 9.16 -5.93 7.81
C MET A 84 8.99 -7.23 8.59
N ARG A 85 7.89 -7.98 8.36
CA ARG A 85 7.67 -9.32 8.94
C ARG A 85 8.81 -10.31 8.67
N LEU A 86 9.54 -10.11 7.59
CA LEU A 86 10.69 -10.95 7.25
C LEU A 86 11.90 -10.64 8.16
N PHE A 87 11.94 -9.48 8.79
CA PHE A 87 13.04 -8.96 9.60
C PHE A 87 12.70 -8.92 11.08
N ARG A 88 11.54 -8.36 11.41
CA ARG A 88 11.04 -8.22 12.77
C ARG A 88 9.53 -7.99 12.78
N LEU A 89 8.89 -8.40 13.86
CA LEU A 89 7.50 -8.09 14.16
C LEU A 89 7.39 -7.48 15.55
N TYR A 90 6.41 -6.58 15.71
CA TYR A 90 6.09 -6.03 17.04
C TYR A 90 5.12 -6.98 17.74
N TRP A 91 5.54 -7.57 18.86
CA TRP A 91 4.77 -8.53 19.62
C TRP A 91 4.19 -7.87 20.85
N ILE A 92 2.91 -8.06 21.08
CA ILE A 92 2.16 -7.58 22.24
C ILE A 92 1.83 -8.81 23.08
N PRO A 93 2.26 -8.88 24.34
CA PRO A 93 1.88 -9.99 25.24
C PRO A 93 0.36 -10.06 25.40
N GLU A 94 -0.18 -11.27 25.65
CA GLU A 94 -1.59 -11.42 25.93
C GLU A 94 -1.97 -10.58 27.16
N GLU A 95 -3.18 -10.04 27.20
CA GLU A 95 -3.70 -9.16 28.28
C GLU A 95 -2.97 -7.81 28.45
N HIS A 96 -2.01 -7.47 27.58
CA HIS A 96 -1.31 -6.18 27.59
C HIS A 96 -1.75 -5.30 26.41
N SER A 97 -1.45 -4.01 26.49
CA SER A 97 -1.70 -3.05 25.42
C SER A 97 -0.55 -2.99 24.41
N ALA A 98 -0.77 -2.36 23.26
CA ALA A 98 0.29 -2.14 22.30
C ALA A 98 1.45 -1.26 22.83
N LYS A 99 1.26 -0.56 23.94
CA LYS A 99 2.33 0.21 24.61
C LYS A 99 3.36 -0.67 25.31
N ASP A 100 2.99 -1.91 25.61
CA ASP A 100 3.78 -2.85 26.41
C ASP A 100 4.49 -3.90 25.54
N GLY A 101 4.40 -3.76 24.22
CA GLY A 101 5.00 -4.66 23.27
C GLY A 101 6.48 -4.42 23.01
N ALA A 102 7.08 -5.32 22.25
CA ALA A 102 8.48 -5.24 21.85
C ALA A 102 8.69 -5.82 20.44
N TYR A 103 9.74 -5.33 19.73
CA TYR A 103 10.16 -5.93 18.48
C TYR A 103 10.89 -7.24 18.70
N VAL A 104 10.45 -8.28 18.05
CA VAL A 104 11.11 -9.60 17.98
C VAL A 104 11.66 -9.78 16.57
N ARG A 105 12.99 -9.98 16.48
CA ARG A 105 13.69 -10.20 15.21
C ARG A 105 13.53 -11.63 14.73
N ASP A 106 13.46 -11.80 13.42
CA ASP A 106 13.48 -13.08 12.73
C ASP A 106 14.81 -13.26 11.96
N ARG A 107 14.96 -14.42 11.33
CA ARG A 107 16.08 -14.72 10.43
C ARG A 107 15.79 -14.22 9.03
N ALA A 108 15.90 -12.92 8.85
CA ALA A 108 15.54 -12.22 7.62
C ALA A 108 16.19 -12.85 6.38
N GLU A 109 17.47 -13.20 6.45
CA GLU A 109 18.19 -13.76 5.32
C GLU A 109 17.57 -15.07 4.80
N ASP A 110 17.17 -15.97 5.71
CA ASP A 110 16.50 -17.23 5.33
C ASP A 110 15.16 -16.95 4.64
N LEU A 111 14.34 -16.09 5.23
CA LEU A 111 12.98 -15.77 4.73
C LEU A 111 13.03 -15.04 3.39
N VAL A 112 13.92 -14.07 3.23
CA VAL A 112 14.09 -13.33 1.97
C VAL A 112 14.59 -14.27 0.86
N ARG A 113 15.50 -15.19 1.16
CA ARG A 113 15.98 -16.20 0.20
C ARG A 113 14.86 -17.15 -0.24
N VAL A 114 14.03 -17.61 0.69
CA VAL A 114 12.86 -18.44 0.37
C VAL A 114 11.90 -17.68 -0.54
N LEU A 115 11.62 -16.41 -0.24
CA LEU A 115 10.77 -15.56 -1.04
C LEU A 115 11.33 -15.34 -2.46
N ALA A 116 12.62 -15.04 -2.58
CA ALA A 116 13.29 -14.87 -3.87
C ALA A 116 13.29 -16.18 -4.69
N LEU A 117 13.52 -17.32 -4.04
CA LEU A 117 13.44 -18.62 -4.71
C LEU A 117 12.06 -18.91 -5.29
N GLU A 118 11.01 -18.66 -4.50
CA GLU A 118 9.64 -18.88 -4.97
C GLU A 118 9.22 -17.86 -6.04
N SER A 119 9.74 -16.62 -5.99
CA SER A 119 9.59 -15.62 -7.06
C SER A 119 10.10 -16.15 -8.41
N VAL A 120 11.34 -16.65 -8.42
CA VAL A 120 11.96 -17.21 -9.64
C VAL A 120 11.19 -18.45 -10.13
N ARG A 121 10.82 -19.37 -9.23
CA ARG A 121 10.09 -20.60 -9.59
C ARG A 121 8.72 -20.33 -10.21
N ASN A 122 8.04 -19.29 -9.72
CA ASN A 122 6.70 -18.93 -10.20
C ASN A 122 6.73 -17.83 -11.28
N GLN A 123 7.91 -17.33 -11.66
CA GLN A 123 8.07 -16.22 -12.61
C GLN A 123 7.20 -15.00 -12.21
N SER A 124 7.22 -14.64 -10.92
CA SER A 124 6.35 -13.63 -10.34
C SER A 124 7.18 -12.53 -9.68
N VAL A 125 6.83 -11.28 -9.94
CA VAL A 125 7.49 -10.11 -9.31
C VAL A 125 7.03 -9.99 -7.86
N ILE A 126 7.95 -9.65 -6.96
CA ILE A 126 7.63 -9.37 -5.56
C ILE A 126 7.65 -7.87 -5.30
N VAL A 127 6.62 -7.40 -4.61
CA VAL A 127 6.56 -6.03 -4.08
C VAL A 127 6.45 -6.13 -2.57
N GLY A 128 7.42 -5.62 -1.84
CA GLY A 128 7.37 -5.52 -0.39
C GLY A 128 6.69 -4.23 0.03
N GLU A 129 5.64 -4.31 0.83
CA GLU A 129 5.07 -3.13 1.46
C GLU A 129 6.01 -2.67 2.58
N ASP A 130 6.78 -1.61 2.29
CA ASP A 130 7.81 -1.01 3.15
C ASP A 130 7.41 0.41 3.61
N LEU A 131 6.13 0.61 3.87
CA LEU A 131 5.60 1.88 4.36
C LEU A 131 5.99 2.13 5.82
N GLY A 132 6.13 3.40 6.19
CA GLY A 132 6.52 3.80 7.55
C GLY A 132 8.03 3.85 7.78
N THR A 133 8.44 3.63 9.03
CA THR A 133 9.85 3.70 9.44
C THR A 133 10.55 2.39 9.17
N VAL A 134 11.31 2.35 8.09
CA VAL A 134 12.07 1.18 7.64
C VAL A 134 13.56 1.51 7.64
N GLU A 135 14.36 0.65 8.25
CA GLU A 135 15.81 0.77 8.33
C GLU A 135 16.45 0.65 6.92
N ASP A 136 17.52 1.37 6.65
CA ASP A 136 18.18 1.36 5.34
C ASP A 136 18.69 -0.05 4.98
N GLU A 137 19.23 -0.80 5.94
CA GLU A 137 19.66 -2.19 5.77
C GLU A 137 18.53 -3.09 5.21
N VAL A 138 17.30 -2.87 5.63
CA VAL A 138 16.14 -3.60 5.11
C VAL A 138 15.92 -3.29 3.65
N ARG A 139 15.92 -2.01 3.27
CA ARG A 139 15.75 -1.58 1.88
C ARG A 139 16.86 -2.09 0.98
N GLU A 140 18.10 -2.04 1.46
CA GLU A 140 19.25 -2.57 0.74
C GLU A 140 19.12 -4.09 0.51
N THR A 141 18.71 -4.83 1.54
CA THR A 141 18.48 -6.27 1.46
C THR A 141 17.37 -6.59 0.45
N LEU A 142 16.22 -5.91 0.54
CA LEU A 142 15.12 -6.12 -0.41
C LEU A 142 15.55 -5.81 -1.85
N ALA A 143 16.25 -4.71 -2.07
CA ALA A 143 16.77 -4.33 -3.38
C ALA A 143 17.79 -5.33 -3.93
N HIS A 144 18.68 -5.87 -3.07
CA HIS A 144 19.64 -6.92 -3.45
C HIS A 144 18.95 -8.18 -4.00
N PHE A 145 17.81 -8.55 -3.45
CA PHE A 145 17.01 -9.69 -3.92
C PHE A 145 15.97 -9.33 -5.01
N GLY A 146 16.00 -8.12 -5.55
CA GLY A 146 15.08 -7.68 -6.59
C GLY A 146 13.63 -7.52 -6.13
N ILE A 147 13.40 -7.38 -4.83
CA ILE A 147 12.08 -7.11 -4.26
C ILE A 147 11.80 -5.62 -4.39
N LEU A 148 10.71 -5.26 -5.08
CA LEU A 148 10.34 -3.88 -5.30
C LEU A 148 9.82 -3.24 -4.00
N SER A 149 10.19 -1.99 -3.76
CA SER A 149 9.64 -1.14 -2.70
C SER A 149 8.25 -0.63 -3.07
N TYR A 150 7.40 -0.30 -2.09
CA TYR A 150 6.09 0.27 -2.35
C TYR A 150 6.09 1.77 -2.02
N LYS A 151 5.94 2.63 -3.03
CA LYS A 151 6.02 4.09 -2.90
C LYS A 151 4.67 4.71 -3.16
N LEU A 152 4.12 5.35 -2.12
CA LEU A 152 2.84 6.02 -2.16
C LEU A 152 3.01 7.54 -2.24
N LEU A 153 2.25 8.16 -3.12
CA LEU A 153 2.26 9.61 -3.30
C LEU A 153 2.19 10.36 -1.97
N TYR A 154 1.28 9.94 -1.08
CA TYR A 154 1.05 10.65 0.19
C TYR A 154 2.24 10.66 1.13
N PHE A 155 3.14 9.69 1.02
CA PHE A 155 4.30 9.54 1.92
C PHE A 155 5.64 9.93 1.30
N GLU A 156 5.71 10.07 -0.02
CA GLU A 156 6.97 10.43 -0.68
C GLU A 156 7.22 11.94 -0.57
N ARG A 157 7.99 12.31 0.47
CA ARG A 157 8.26 13.71 0.85
C ARG A 157 9.74 14.01 0.94
N ASP A 158 10.09 15.26 0.62
CA ASP A 158 11.36 15.90 0.94
C ASP A 158 11.03 17.05 1.93
N GLY A 159 11.08 16.77 3.23
CA GLY A 159 10.53 17.65 4.26
C GLY A 159 9.01 17.82 4.09
N PRO A 160 8.47 19.05 4.05
CA PRO A 160 7.05 19.28 3.86
C PRO A 160 6.59 19.16 2.40
N LYS A 161 7.50 19.12 1.42
CA LYS A 161 7.17 19.11 -0.01
C LYS A 161 7.03 17.70 -0.54
N PHE A 162 6.15 17.50 -1.51
CA PHE A 162 6.10 16.26 -2.27
C PHE A 162 7.40 16.07 -3.06
N ARG A 163 7.92 14.85 -3.03
CA ARG A 163 9.13 14.48 -3.76
C ARG A 163 8.88 14.54 -5.26
N PRO A 164 9.72 15.23 -6.04
CA PRO A 164 9.56 15.27 -7.50
C PRO A 164 9.60 13.85 -8.12
N PRO A 165 8.86 13.60 -9.22
CA PRO A 165 8.81 12.28 -9.86
C PRO A 165 10.18 11.68 -10.15
N ALA A 166 11.13 12.46 -10.63
CA ALA A 166 12.48 12.00 -10.99
C ALA A 166 13.30 11.46 -9.80
N LYS A 167 12.90 11.75 -8.55
CA LYS A 167 13.56 11.27 -7.33
C LYS A 167 12.98 9.97 -6.78
N TYR A 168 11.94 9.43 -7.38
CA TYR A 168 11.41 8.12 -6.98
C TYR A 168 12.41 7.02 -7.35
N PRO A 169 12.51 5.93 -6.56
CA PRO A 169 13.42 4.84 -6.88
C PRO A 169 12.92 4.05 -8.11
N VAL A 170 13.87 3.52 -8.89
CA VAL A 170 13.58 2.65 -10.04
C VAL A 170 12.97 1.33 -9.56
N SER A 171 13.61 0.67 -8.58
CA SER A 171 13.15 -0.62 -8.02
C SER A 171 11.94 -0.45 -7.09
N ALA A 172 10.84 0.05 -7.64
CA ALA A 172 9.61 0.30 -6.88
C ALA A 172 8.35 0.09 -7.71
N LEU A 173 7.26 -0.17 -7.00
CA LEU A 173 5.90 0.07 -7.43
C LEU A 173 5.45 1.41 -6.83
N THR A 174 4.90 2.29 -7.65
CA THR A 174 4.31 3.56 -7.18
C THR A 174 2.80 3.59 -7.38
N SER A 175 2.08 4.19 -6.44
CA SER A 175 0.62 4.37 -6.47
C SER A 175 0.21 5.63 -5.72
N THR A 176 -1.04 6.06 -5.86
CA THR A 176 -1.63 7.10 -5.03
C THR A 176 -1.83 6.61 -3.60
N SER A 177 -2.40 5.42 -3.44
CA SER A 177 -2.93 4.89 -2.20
C SER A 177 -2.88 3.35 -2.16
N THR A 178 -3.39 2.79 -1.07
CA THR A 178 -3.74 1.37 -0.90
C THR A 178 -5.21 1.25 -0.47
N HIS A 179 -5.68 0.02 -0.29
CA HIS A 179 -7.01 -0.23 0.29
C HIS A 179 -7.15 0.27 1.76
N ASP A 180 -6.05 0.48 2.48
CA ASP A 180 -5.99 0.91 3.89
C ASP A 180 -5.93 2.42 4.07
N LEU A 181 -5.80 3.17 2.99
CA LEU A 181 -5.58 4.60 3.00
C LEU A 181 -6.66 5.32 2.20
N ALA A 182 -6.70 6.65 2.35
CA ALA A 182 -7.62 7.49 1.61
C ALA A 182 -7.52 7.26 0.10
N THR A 183 -8.65 7.11 -0.57
CA THR A 183 -8.72 7.21 -2.03
C THR A 183 -8.25 8.58 -2.49
N MET A 184 -7.92 8.76 -3.76
CA MET A 184 -7.49 10.07 -4.28
C MET A 184 -8.56 11.16 -4.03
N ALA A 185 -9.82 10.85 -4.31
CA ALA A 185 -10.92 11.79 -4.08
C ALA A 185 -11.20 11.99 -2.59
N GLY A 186 -11.18 10.93 -1.80
CA GLY A 186 -11.34 11.00 -0.34
C GLY A 186 -10.25 11.79 0.36
N TYR A 187 -8.99 11.63 -0.08
CA TYR A 187 -7.87 12.42 0.41
C TYR A 187 -8.08 13.92 0.17
N TRP A 188 -8.52 14.28 -1.05
CA TRP A 188 -8.70 15.68 -1.41
C TRP A 188 -9.73 16.39 -0.53
N ILE A 189 -10.80 15.71 -0.13
CA ILE A 189 -11.85 16.30 0.73
C ILE A 189 -11.67 16.01 2.23
N GLY A 190 -10.72 15.13 2.62
CA GLY A 190 -10.48 14.74 4.02
C GLY A 190 -11.44 13.69 4.55
N GLU A 191 -12.07 12.88 3.68
CA GLU A 191 -13.05 11.86 4.08
C GLU A 191 -12.46 10.78 5.01
N ASP A 192 -11.19 10.44 4.84
CA ASP A 192 -10.47 9.50 5.70
C ASP A 192 -10.36 9.99 7.16
N ILE A 193 -10.19 11.30 7.35
CA ILE A 193 -10.14 11.93 8.68
C ILE A 193 -11.51 11.85 9.33
N GLU A 194 -12.56 12.18 8.58
CA GLU A 194 -13.94 12.11 9.05
C GLU A 194 -14.37 10.65 9.32
N ALA A 195 -13.93 9.69 8.51
CA ALA A 195 -14.19 8.27 8.71
C ALA A 195 -13.58 7.78 10.02
N ARG A 196 -12.33 8.14 10.32
CA ARG A 196 -11.66 7.81 11.59
C ARG A 196 -12.35 8.45 12.78
N PHE A 197 -12.80 9.69 12.66
CA PHE A 197 -13.55 10.36 13.72
C PHE A 197 -14.91 9.69 13.97
N ARG A 198 -15.66 9.37 12.91
CA ARG A 198 -16.93 8.63 13.03
C ARG A 198 -16.74 7.24 13.65
N ALA A 199 -15.66 6.57 13.31
CA ALA A 199 -15.27 5.27 13.87
C ALA A 199 -14.66 5.36 15.28
N ARG A 200 -14.51 6.58 15.83
CA ARG A 200 -13.95 6.85 17.17
C ARG A 200 -12.51 6.35 17.36
N THR A 201 -11.75 6.25 16.28
CA THR A 201 -10.32 5.90 16.34
C THR A 201 -9.44 7.13 16.61
N ILE A 202 -9.98 8.33 16.41
CA ILE A 202 -9.37 9.61 16.77
C ILE A 202 -10.39 10.50 17.49
N ASP A 203 -9.90 11.39 18.36
CA ASP A 203 -10.70 12.41 19.02
C ASP A 203 -10.84 13.69 18.15
N ASP A 204 -11.63 14.64 18.63
CA ASP A 204 -11.91 15.90 17.92
C ASP A 204 -10.66 16.78 17.79
N GLY A 205 -9.77 16.79 18.79
CA GLY A 205 -8.52 17.54 18.73
C GLY A 205 -7.60 17.03 17.63
N VAL A 206 -7.44 15.71 17.52
CA VAL A 206 -6.68 15.06 16.46
C VAL A 206 -7.33 15.30 15.10
N ARG A 207 -8.66 15.19 15.01
CA ARG A 207 -9.42 15.48 13.79
C ARG A 207 -9.12 16.89 13.24
N LEU A 208 -9.29 17.90 14.09
CA LEU A 208 -9.04 19.30 13.71
C LEU A 208 -7.58 19.56 13.28
N ALA A 209 -6.62 18.96 14.00
CA ALA A 209 -5.21 19.07 13.66
C ALA A 209 -4.92 18.45 12.28
N GLN A 210 -5.46 17.27 12.01
CA GLN A 210 -5.28 16.57 10.72
C GLN A 210 -6.01 17.28 9.56
N GLN A 211 -7.18 17.86 9.79
CA GLN A 211 -7.84 18.69 8.77
C GLN A 211 -7.00 19.92 8.40
N LYS A 212 -6.40 20.58 9.39
CA LYS A 212 -5.49 21.73 9.16
C LYS A 212 -4.25 21.31 8.36
N GLU A 213 -3.64 20.18 8.70
CA GLU A 213 -2.49 19.63 7.96
C GLU A 213 -2.90 19.23 6.54
N ARG A 214 -4.07 18.59 6.35
CA ARG A 214 -4.61 18.24 5.04
C ARG A 214 -4.81 19.46 4.14
N ALA A 215 -5.27 20.58 4.69
CA ALA A 215 -5.42 21.82 3.92
C ALA A 215 -4.07 22.33 3.39
N GLN A 216 -2.99 22.24 4.20
CA GLN A 216 -1.65 22.54 3.76
C GLN A 216 -1.13 21.53 2.73
N ASP A 217 -1.39 20.25 2.93
CA ASP A 217 -0.96 19.19 2.02
C ASP A 217 -1.62 19.28 0.65
N LYS A 218 -2.88 19.68 0.59
CA LYS A 218 -3.56 19.97 -0.69
C LYS A 218 -2.81 21.06 -1.47
N GLN A 219 -2.41 22.14 -0.80
CA GLN A 219 -1.63 23.20 -1.44
C GLN A 219 -0.25 22.71 -1.87
N ARG A 220 0.46 21.97 -1.02
CA ARG A 220 1.77 21.39 -1.33
C ARG A 220 1.71 20.43 -2.53
N LEU A 221 0.64 19.64 -2.64
CA LEU A 221 0.43 18.76 -3.79
C LEU A 221 0.19 19.57 -5.06
N LEU A 222 -0.67 20.59 -4.98
CA LEU A 222 -0.94 21.48 -6.10
C LEU A 222 0.35 22.19 -6.57
N ASP A 223 1.15 22.69 -5.64
CA ASP A 223 2.46 23.30 -5.94
C ASP A 223 3.39 22.32 -6.65
N ALA A 224 3.42 21.05 -6.21
CA ALA A 224 4.24 20.02 -6.84
C ALA A 224 3.78 19.69 -8.27
N LEU A 225 2.46 19.67 -8.51
CA LEU A 225 1.90 19.44 -9.84
C LEU A 225 2.19 20.61 -10.80
N PHE A 226 2.14 21.86 -10.32
CA PHE A 226 2.56 23.04 -11.08
C PHE A 226 4.05 23.02 -11.37
N ALA A 227 4.88 22.71 -10.37
CA ALA A 227 6.33 22.61 -10.54
C ALA A 227 6.76 21.48 -11.52
N ALA A 228 5.93 20.45 -11.66
CA ALA A 228 6.12 19.37 -12.64
C ALA A 228 5.50 19.69 -14.02
N GLU A 229 4.96 20.89 -14.21
CA GLU A 229 4.30 21.34 -15.47
C GLU A 229 3.13 20.44 -15.92
N LEU A 230 2.40 19.85 -14.94
CA LEU A 230 1.31 18.91 -15.21
C LEU A 230 -0.08 19.58 -15.18
N MET A 231 -0.16 20.81 -14.66
CA MET A 231 -1.42 21.56 -14.62
C MET A 231 -1.63 22.38 -15.90
N PRO A 232 -2.89 22.45 -16.38
CA PRO A 232 -3.17 23.25 -17.56
C PRO A 232 -2.97 24.75 -17.27
N PRO A 233 -2.62 25.56 -18.31
CA PRO A 233 -2.50 27.00 -18.15
C PRO A 233 -3.79 27.63 -17.60
N GLY A 234 -3.64 28.53 -16.61
CA GLY A 234 -4.76 29.23 -16.00
C GLY A 234 -5.58 28.42 -15.00
N TYR A 235 -5.15 27.19 -14.66
CA TYR A 235 -5.80 26.44 -13.59
C TYR A 235 -5.62 27.13 -12.23
N GLU A 236 -6.62 26.98 -11.35
CA GLU A 236 -6.62 27.58 -10.00
C GLU A 236 -5.43 27.04 -9.17
N HIS A 237 -4.59 27.94 -8.63
CA HIS A 237 -3.41 27.59 -7.83
C HIS A 237 -3.64 27.73 -6.32
N ASP A 238 -4.84 28.05 -5.92
CA ASP A 238 -5.27 28.09 -4.52
C ASP A 238 -6.13 26.88 -4.20
N ALA A 239 -5.57 25.93 -3.45
CA ALA A 239 -6.26 24.67 -3.10
C ALA A 239 -7.55 24.91 -2.28
N THR A 240 -7.72 26.07 -1.63
CA THR A 240 -8.94 26.40 -0.88
C THR A 240 -10.14 26.65 -1.80
N ARG A 241 -9.87 26.98 -3.06
CA ARG A 241 -10.89 27.20 -4.09
C ARG A 241 -11.23 25.95 -4.90
N ILE A 242 -10.59 24.84 -4.59
CA ILE A 242 -10.81 23.55 -5.26
C ILE A 242 -11.47 22.60 -4.25
N PRO A 243 -12.82 22.58 -4.15
CA PRO A 243 -13.52 21.83 -3.11
C PRO A 243 -13.47 20.32 -3.29
N GLU A 244 -13.33 19.83 -4.52
CA GLU A 244 -13.34 18.40 -4.87
C GLU A 244 -12.25 18.04 -5.89
N LEU A 245 -11.99 16.76 -6.07
CA LEU A 245 -11.04 16.27 -7.08
C LEU A 245 -11.60 16.50 -8.49
N THR A 246 -11.06 17.50 -9.19
CA THR A 246 -11.42 17.77 -10.59
C THR A 246 -10.79 16.76 -11.54
N GLY A 247 -11.27 16.76 -12.81
CA GLY A 247 -10.68 15.93 -13.87
C GLY A 247 -9.23 16.30 -14.15
N GLU A 248 -8.90 17.59 -14.11
CA GLU A 248 -7.57 18.14 -14.33
C GLU A 248 -6.60 17.72 -13.23
N LEU A 249 -7.03 17.78 -11.96
CA LEU A 249 -6.25 17.28 -10.83
C LEU A 249 -5.99 15.78 -10.95
N HIS A 250 -7.04 15.00 -11.26
CA HIS A 250 -6.90 13.56 -11.45
C HIS A 250 -5.90 13.26 -12.58
N TYR A 251 -5.99 13.99 -13.71
CA TYR A 251 -5.04 13.89 -14.82
C TYR A 251 -3.61 14.21 -14.38
N ALA A 252 -3.42 15.31 -13.65
CA ALA A 252 -2.11 15.76 -13.21
C ALA A 252 -1.48 14.82 -12.19
N ILE A 253 -2.23 14.32 -11.20
CA ILE A 253 -1.75 13.34 -10.21
C ILE A 253 -1.36 12.03 -10.89
N SER A 254 -2.17 11.56 -11.83
CA SER A 254 -1.86 10.37 -12.61
C SER A 254 -0.58 10.54 -13.43
N GLY A 255 -0.43 11.70 -14.07
CA GLY A 255 0.77 12.06 -14.81
C GLY A 255 2.02 12.18 -13.93
N PHE A 256 1.86 12.72 -12.74
CA PHE A 256 2.95 12.82 -11.75
C PHE A 256 3.52 11.44 -11.42
N LEU A 257 2.65 10.48 -11.12
CA LEU A 257 3.06 9.10 -10.82
C LEU A 257 3.56 8.35 -12.05
N ALA A 258 2.90 8.51 -13.19
CA ALA A 258 3.34 7.92 -14.45
C ALA A 258 4.74 8.40 -14.87
N SER A 259 5.12 9.63 -14.54
CA SER A 259 6.43 10.22 -14.85
C SER A 259 7.56 9.79 -13.91
N THR A 260 7.28 8.98 -12.88
CA THR A 260 8.33 8.43 -12.02
C THR A 260 9.15 7.38 -12.77
N PRO A 261 10.44 7.17 -12.41
CA PRO A 261 11.25 6.09 -12.96
C PRO A 261 10.90 4.70 -12.39
N SER A 262 9.96 4.61 -11.45
CA SER A 262 9.58 3.36 -10.80
C SER A 262 9.13 2.32 -11.81
N THR A 263 9.57 1.06 -11.64
CA THR A 263 9.31 -0.05 -12.54
C THR A 263 7.82 -0.30 -12.79
N MET A 264 6.99 -0.12 -11.76
CA MET A 264 5.55 -0.32 -11.84
C MET A 264 4.80 0.93 -11.39
N TRP A 265 3.71 1.23 -12.08
CA TRP A 265 2.71 2.20 -11.65
C TRP A 265 1.37 1.48 -11.50
N LEU A 266 0.84 1.48 -10.28
CA LEU A 266 -0.45 0.89 -9.93
C LEU A 266 -1.51 1.97 -9.88
N ILE A 267 -2.61 1.75 -10.57
CA ILE A 267 -3.80 2.59 -10.56
C ILE A 267 -4.82 1.92 -9.64
N ASN A 268 -5.26 2.62 -8.60
CA ASN A 268 -6.29 2.11 -7.71
C ASN A 268 -7.64 2.11 -8.42
N GLN A 269 -8.43 1.08 -8.18
CA GLN A 269 -9.73 0.89 -8.80
C GLN A 269 -10.75 1.97 -8.40
N GLU A 270 -10.56 2.59 -7.25
CA GLU A 270 -11.36 3.71 -6.72
C GLU A 270 -11.11 5.01 -7.48
N ASP A 271 -9.94 5.21 -8.06
CA ASP A 271 -9.56 6.46 -8.72
C ASP A 271 -10.43 6.76 -9.97
N PRO A 272 -10.67 5.81 -10.91
CA PRO A 272 -11.56 6.04 -12.04
C PRO A 272 -12.99 6.43 -11.67
N THR A 273 -13.48 5.91 -10.55
CA THR A 273 -14.84 6.18 -10.08
C THR A 273 -14.94 7.40 -9.16
N LYS A 274 -13.81 7.99 -8.80
CA LYS A 274 -13.70 9.05 -7.78
C LYS A 274 -14.40 8.65 -6.48
N GLU A 275 -14.24 7.37 -6.08
CA GLU A 275 -14.79 6.88 -4.81
C GLU A 275 -14.18 7.65 -3.64
N LEU A 276 -15.02 8.05 -2.69
CA LEU A 276 -14.58 8.83 -1.53
C LEU A 276 -14.08 7.95 -0.39
N HIS A 277 -14.62 6.75 -0.29
CA HIS A 277 -14.41 5.88 0.85
C HIS A 277 -13.37 4.80 0.54
N GLN A 278 -12.39 4.63 1.42
CA GLN A 278 -11.44 3.53 1.35
C GLN A 278 -12.10 2.19 1.67
N GLN A 279 -11.51 1.09 1.22
CA GLN A 279 -12.07 -0.25 1.39
C GLN A 279 -11.88 -0.78 2.81
N ASN A 280 -10.78 -0.44 3.44
CA ASN A 280 -10.45 -0.83 4.80
C ASN A 280 -10.02 0.39 5.62
N LEU A 281 -10.48 0.45 6.87
CA LEU A 281 -10.05 1.45 7.85
C LEU A 281 -9.29 0.74 8.98
N PRO A 282 -7.95 0.79 8.98
CA PRO A 282 -7.15 0.10 9.99
C PRO A 282 -7.55 0.45 11.42
N GLY A 283 -7.53 -0.56 12.31
CA GLY A 283 -7.94 -0.41 13.70
C GLY A 283 -9.45 -0.43 13.93
N THR A 284 -10.25 -0.82 12.94
CA THR A 284 -11.71 -0.99 13.06
C THR A 284 -12.15 -2.40 12.68
N THR A 285 -13.30 -2.81 13.19
CA THR A 285 -13.97 -4.07 12.81
C THR A 285 -15.40 -3.81 12.37
N ALA A 286 -16.31 -3.52 13.31
CA ALA A 286 -17.71 -3.21 13.05
C ALA A 286 -17.98 -1.69 12.89
N GLU A 287 -17.05 -0.85 13.31
CA GLU A 287 -17.17 0.61 13.33
C GLU A 287 -17.09 1.22 11.92
N TYR A 288 -16.54 0.48 10.98
CA TYR A 288 -16.43 0.85 9.57
C TYR A 288 -16.83 -0.34 8.70
N PRO A 289 -17.49 -0.15 7.55
CA PRO A 289 -17.91 -1.24 6.67
C PRO A 289 -16.73 -1.79 5.85
N ASN A 290 -15.70 -2.31 6.56
CA ASN A 290 -14.49 -2.87 5.97
C ASN A 290 -14.85 -3.96 4.95
N TRP A 291 -14.29 -3.88 3.74
CA TRP A 291 -14.48 -4.84 2.65
C TRP A 291 -15.94 -5.06 2.22
N GLY A 292 -16.86 -4.25 2.74
CA GLY A 292 -18.29 -4.37 2.47
C GLY A 292 -18.80 -3.47 1.33
N ARG A 293 -17.96 -2.57 0.81
CA ARG A 293 -18.35 -1.60 -0.22
C ARG A 293 -18.33 -2.24 -1.60
N LYS A 294 -19.41 -2.04 -2.35
CA LYS A 294 -19.46 -2.41 -3.76
C LYS A 294 -18.90 -1.27 -4.61
N MET A 295 -18.31 -1.61 -5.72
CA MET A 295 -17.92 -0.63 -6.72
C MET A 295 -19.13 0.15 -7.22
N ARG A 296 -18.91 1.42 -7.56
CA ARG A 296 -19.93 2.29 -8.16
C ARG A 296 -20.48 1.72 -9.47
N TRP A 297 -19.60 1.12 -10.27
CA TRP A 297 -19.98 0.55 -11.58
C TRP A 297 -19.77 -0.97 -11.59
N THR A 298 -20.66 -1.65 -12.30
CA THR A 298 -20.46 -3.04 -12.67
C THR A 298 -19.33 -3.18 -13.69
N ILE A 299 -18.81 -4.40 -13.88
CA ILE A 299 -17.78 -4.67 -14.89
C ILE A 299 -18.24 -4.25 -16.30
N ALA A 300 -19.52 -4.47 -16.62
CA ALA A 300 -20.10 -4.06 -17.91
C ALA A 300 -20.16 -2.53 -18.04
N GLU A 301 -20.50 -1.82 -16.99
CA GLU A 301 -20.52 -0.36 -16.96
C GLU A 301 -19.12 0.24 -17.04
N LEU A 302 -18.10 -0.38 -16.42
CA LEU A 302 -16.70 0.03 -16.59
C LEU A 302 -16.27 0.08 -18.06
N ALA A 303 -16.79 -0.80 -18.89
CA ALA A 303 -16.49 -0.81 -20.33
C ALA A 303 -17.32 0.22 -21.14
N SER A 304 -18.45 0.67 -20.64
CA SER A 304 -19.45 1.44 -21.40
C SER A 304 -19.68 2.87 -20.93
N VAL A 305 -19.56 3.14 -19.63
CA VAL A 305 -19.77 4.48 -19.05
C VAL A 305 -18.74 5.47 -19.59
N LYS A 306 -19.21 6.68 -19.93
CA LYS A 306 -18.34 7.70 -20.54
C LYS A 306 -17.16 8.07 -19.63
N GLU A 307 -17.40 8.31 -18.34
CA GLU A 307 -16.38 8.68 -17.35
C GLU A 307 -15.28 7.61 -17.25
N SER A 308 -15.65 6.34 -17.28
CA SER A 308 -14.68 5.23 -17.24
C SER A 308 -13.82 5.20 -18.50
N ARG A 309 -14.42 5.37 -19.67
CA ARG A 309 -13.70 5.43 -20.95
C ARG A 309 -12.78 6.63 -21.03
N ASP A 310 -13.21 7.79 -20.57
CA ASP A 310 -12.39 9.00 -20.51
C ASP A 310 -11.19 8.80 -19.58
N CYS A 311 -11.40 8.17 -18.42
CA CYS A 311 -10.32 7.81 -17.50
C CYS A 311 -9.34 6.80 -18.14
N ALA A 312 -9.83 5.75 -18.79
CA ALA A 312 -9.00 4.79 -19.50
C ALA A 312 -8.18 5.44 -20.63
N ALA A 313 -8.79 6.37 -21.38
CA ALA A 313 -8.10 7.14 -22.41
C ALA A 313 -7.00 8.04 -21.80
N MET A 314 -7.28 8.68 -20.68
CA MET A 314 -6.31 9.47 -19.92
C MET A 314 -5.12 8.63 -19.46
N MET A 315 -5.36 7.45 -18.88
CA MET A 315 -4.31 6.55 -18.42
C MET A 315 -3.44 6.06 -19.59
N ARG A 316 -4.07 5.69 -20.73
CA ARG A 316 -3.36 5.32 -21.94
C ARG A 316 -2.44 6.44 -22.44
N LEU A 317 -2.95 7.67 -22.46
CA LEU A 317 -2.15 8.84 -22.86
C LEU A 317 -0.90 9.01 -21.97
N TRP A 318 -1.02 8.81 -20.66
CA TRP A 318 0.13 8.88 -19.77
C TRP A 318 1.10 7.72 -19.97
N ILE A 319 0.61 6.49 -20.20
CA ILE A 319 1.44 5.32 -20.53
C ILE A 319 2.26 5.60 -21.79
N GLU A 320 1.63 6.13 -22.84
CA GLU A 320 2.28 6.48 -24.10
C GLU A 320 3.31 7.62 -23.93
N LYS A 321 2.93 8.72 -23.27
CA LYS A 321 3.81 9.88 -23.04
C LYS A 321 5.06 9.53 -22.22
N THR A 322 4.95 8.60 -21.28
CA THR A 322 6.04 8.24 -20.37
C THR A 322 6.81 6.99 -20.81
N GLY A 323 6.42 6.37 -21.94
CA GLY A 323 7.07 5.17 -22.48
C GLY A 323 6.85 3.91 -21.62
N ARG A 324 5.84 3.90 -20.75
CA ARG A 324 5.50 2.75 -19.88
C ARG A 324 4.80 1.61 -20.62
N GLY A 325 4.44 1.80 -21.87
CA GLY A 325 3.84 0.75 -22.71
C GLY A 325 4.83 -0.40 -22.94
N CYS A 326 4.36 -1.63 -22.89
CA CYS A 326 5.12 -2.80 -23.35
C CYS A 326 5.49 -2.61 -24.82
N SER A 327 6.68 -2.09 -25.09
CA SER A 327 7.33 -2.38 -26.37
C SER A 327 7.57 -3.89 -26.36
N ALA A 328 7.10 -4.60 -27.36
CA ALA A 328 7.27 -6.06 -27.55
C ALA A 328 8.75 -6.47 -27.76
N VAL A 329 9.69 -5.64 -27.34
CA VAL A 329 11.12 -5.81 -27.49
C VAL A 329 11.76 -5.70 -26.12
N THR A 330 11.73 -6.73 -25.35
CA THR A 330 12.78 -7.08 -24.36
C THR A 330 12.44 -8.37 -23.61
N ALA A 331 11.86 -9.35 -24.28
CA ALA A 331 11.82 -10.73 -23.74
C ALA A 331 13.16 -11.46 -23.93
N ALA A 332 14.24 -10.75 -24.25
CA ALA A 332 15.55 -11.34 -24.54
C ALA A 332 16.65 -10.93 -23.56
N ALA A 333 16.29 -10.28 -22.44
CA ALA A 333 17.29 -9.84 -21.44
C ALA A 333 16.74 -9.94 -20.00
N LEU A 334 16.22 -11.13 -19.64
CA LEU A 334 16.04 -11.56 -18.24
C LEU A 334 16.43 -13.02 -18.14
#